data_67e981e9a2ee4df4cce052d3928f69a8
#
_entry.id   67e981e9a2ee4df4cce052d3928f69a8
#
_cell.length_a   1.000
_cell.length_b   1.000
_cell.length_c   1.000
_cell.angle_alpha   90.00
_cell.angle_beta   90.00
_cell.angle_gamma   90.00
#
_symmetry.space_group_name_H-M   'P 1'
#
loop_
_entity.id
_entity.type
_entity.pdbx_description
1 polymer ?
#
loop_
_entity_poly.entity_id
_entity_poly.type
_entity_poly.pdbx_seq_one_letter_code
_entity_poly.pdbx_strand_id
1 'polypeptide(L)'
;MAYGPFNAGAGKGGGGSAADTSYDNSTSGIEASNVQDALDTVLGATLPRLTVKVAAGSAITITDGTSTITGTANTAGSFTTNLPRTGTWSVSATLNGESTDGSVNAASLGGNYTIELAYFAATLTVSAKAGTVVTASCNGTTYSGTVAGTGKATITIKKAGTYTVTGVYSGVASNSASVSVTTNGGSYTASLSFITLTVTVDTGSTITVKNGSTTLTDTSTGSNTFYLPNTGTWEVTASLNGQTATGSVNATAYQGYTLALSYVSKTLNNNSWATIKKVSDANQGANYWAAGDTKTITINGKVGATTFSNLSIDAFISGFNHNSAKEGTGRIHFLIGKKNGKMVGLTDSSYGNQTTTSGAFTMNTSNTNSGGWASCHMRKTVLGADSSPSNPTANTLLAALPADLRAVMKSVTKYTDNTGNASNTAAAVTATTDYLWLLAEFEIQGTRSYANQYEQNSQAQYDYFKAGNSKIAYKYNDVSTAVWSRGRSAYYDANFYFCYTGTDGSAGTYTAYGLSLIHISEPTRLDVIS
;
A
#
# COMPACT_ATOMS: atom_id res chain seq x y z
N MET A 1 -33.57 -75.32 -35.09
CA MET A 1 -32.80 -76.57 -35.29
C MET A 1 -33.50 -77.64 -34.52
N ALA A 2 -33.87 -78.77 -35.20
CA ALA A 2 -34.57 -79.83 -34.58
C ALA A 2 -33.63 -80.65 -33.67
N TYR A 3 -33.99 -80.79 -32.41
CA TYR A 3 -33.27 -81.63 -31.49
C TYR A 3 -33.58 -83.08 -31.87
N GLY A 4 -32.56 -83.89 -32.23
CA GLY A 4 -32.67 -85.31 -32.42
C GLY A 4 -33.00 -86.03 -31.11
N PRO A 5 -33.69 -87.15 -31.15
CA PRO A 5 -34.15 -87.81 -29.94
C PRO A 5 -32.97 -88.32 -29.09
N PHE A 6 -33.03 -88.06 -27.78
CA PHE A 6 -32.18 -88.69 -26.80
C PHE A 6 -32.47 -90.23 -26.85
N ASN A 7 -31.48 -90.96 -27.21
CA ASN A 7 -31.57 -92.40 -27.13
C ASN A 7 -31.21 -92.86 -25.70
N ALA A 8 -32.20 -93.01 -24.83
CA ALA A 8 -32.01 -93.51 -23.49
C ALA A 8 -31.79 -95.04 -23.58
N GLY A 9 -30.54 -95.49 -23.68
CA GLY A 9 -30.14 -96.85 -23.42
C GLY A 9 -30.48 -97.22 -21.97
N ALA A 10 -31.40 -98.22 -21.80
CA ALA A 10 -31.78 -98.77 -20.51
C ALA A 10 -30.55 -99.38 -19.81
N GLY A 11 -29.86 -98.65 -18.95
CA GLY A 11 -28.81 -99.10 -18.06
C GLY A 11 -29.22 -98.87 -16.62
N LYS A 12 -29.22 -99.89 -15.80
CA LYS A 12 -29.59 -99.96 -14.37
C LYS A 12 -29.10 -98.76 -13.55
N GLY A 13 -29.99 -98.32 -12.69
CA GLY A 13 -29.79 -97.26 -11.74
C GLY A 13 -28.52 -97.33 -10.92
N GLY A 14 -27.70 -96.35 -11.12
CA GLY A 14 -26.65 -95.87 -10.25
C GLY A 14 -26.63 -94.39 -10.45
N GLY A 15 -26.91 -93.58 -9.38
CA GLY A 15 -26.92 -92.14 -9.43
C GLY A 15 -25.50 -91.56 -9.61
N GLY A 16 -25.00 -91.62 -10.84
CA GLY A 16 -23.78 -90.91 -11.21
C GLY A 16 -24.07 -89.42 -11.32
N SER A 17 -23.17 -88.57 -10.84
CA SER A 17 -23.26 -87.10 -11.03
C SER A 17 -23.10 -86.77 -12.53
N ALA A 18 -23.62 -85.62 -12.98
CA ALA A 18 -23.44 -85.17 -14.36
C ALA A 18 -21.96 -85.02 -14.75
N ALA A 19 -21.10 -84.87 -13.76
CA ALA A 19 -19.64 -84.80 -13.94
C ALA A 19 -19.02 -86.18 -14.25
N ASP A 20 -19.70 -87.31 -13.85
CA ASP A 20 -19.25 -88.68 -14.10
C ASP A 20 -19.84 -89.31 -15.39
N THR A 21 -20.70 -88.54 -16.04
CA THR A 21 -21.35 -89.00 -17.27
C THR A 21 -20.59 -88.51 -18.50
N SER A 22 -20.09 -89.46 -19.31
CA SER A 22 -19.34 -89.02 -20.54
C SER A 22 -20.29 -88.33 -21.53
N TYR A 23 -19.78 -87.32 -22.18
CA TYR A 23 -20.50 -86.53 -23.20
C TYR A 23 -19.95 -86.85 -24.60
N ASP A 24 -20.85 -87.25 -25.51
CA ASP A 24 -20.52 -87.44 -26.90
C ASP A 24 -20.69 -86.12 -27.66
N ASN A 25 -19.57 -85.50 -28.08
CA ASN A 25 -19.52 -84.22 -28.78
C ASN A 25 -19.63 -84.38 -30.31
N SER A 26 -19.80 -85.63 -30.84
CA SER A 26 -19.76 -85.87 -32.29
C SER A 26 -20.82 -85.15 -33.10
N THR A 27 -21.90 -84.66 -32.45
CA THR A 27 -23.01 -83.98 -33.12
C THR A 27 -23.13 -82.50 -32.67
N SER A 28 -22.71 -82.21 -31.46
CA SER A 28 -22.91 -80.86 -30.87
C SER A 28 -21.79 -79.87 -31.15
N GLY A 29 -20.58 -80.37 -31.44
CA GLY A 29 -19.40 -79.58 -31.57
C GLY A 29 -18.94 -78.89 -30.27
N ILE A 30 -19.50 -79.27 -29.12
CA ILE A 30 -19.10 -78.75 -27.82
C ILE A 30 -17.95 -79.59 -27.31
N GLU A 31 -16.79 -79.01 -27.14
CA GLU A 31 -15.63 -79.65 -26.55
C GLU A 31 -15.82 -79.82 -25.03
N ALA A 32 -16.29 -81.00 -24.61
CA ALA A 32 -16.46 -81.31 -23.20
C ALA A 32 -16.20 -82.81 -22.97
N SER A 33 -15.66 -83.22 -21.84
CA SER A 33 -15.33 -84.60 -21.48
C SER A 33 -16.46 -85.30 -20.77
N ASN A 34 -17.41 -84.62 -20.22
CA ASN A 34 -18.55 -85.09 -19.51
C ASN A 34 -19.77 -84.15 -19.69
N VAL A 35 -20.97 -84.66 -19.27
CA VAL A 35 -22.23 -83.92 -19.40
C VAL A 35 -22.21 -82.61 -18.59
N GLN A 36 -21.55 -82.59 -17.45
CA GLN A 36 -21.46 -81.39 -16.65
C GLN A 36 -20.64 -80.31 -17.39
N ASP A 37 -19.46 -80.63 -17.92
CA ASP A 37 -18.62 -79.70 -18.69
C ASP A 37 -19.36 -79.19 -19.93
N ALA A 38 -20.14 -80.02 -20.61
CA ALA A 38 -20.96 -79.62 -21.73
C ALA A 38 -22.06 -78.62 -21.34
N LEU A 39 -22.74 -78.87 -20.23
CA LEU A 39 -23.74 -77.94 -19.67
C LEU A 39 -23.10 -76.60 -19.25
N ASP A 40 -21.96 -76.66 -18.58
CA ASP A 40 -21.27 -75.48 -18.14
C ASP A 40 -20.76 -74.64 -19.34
N THR A 41 -20.31 -75.27 -20.42
CA THR A 41 -19.94 -74.64 -21.69
C THR A 41 -21.12 -73.92 -22.33
N VAL A 42 -22.30 -74.63 -22.42
CA VAL A 42 -23.54 -74.03 -22.97
C VAL A 42 -24.03 -72.88 -22.09
N LEU A 43 -24.04 -73.06 -20.78
CA LEU A 43 -24.44 -72.03 -19.83
C LEU A 43 -23.50 -70.83 -19.92
N GLY A 44 -22.17 -71.04 -19.97
CA GLY A 44 -21.21 -69.99 -20.12
C GLY A 44 -21.38 -69.21 -21.42
N ALA A 45 -21.77 -69.88 -22.53
CA ALA A 45 -22.04 -69.19 -23.81
C ALA A 45 -23.35 -68.43 -23.84
N THR A 46 -24.31 -68.73 -22.94
CA THR A 46 -25.64 -68.10 -22.87
C THR A 46 -25.75 -67.02 -21.78
N LEU A 47 -24.82 -66.98 -20.80
CA LEU A 47 -24.87 -66.01 -19.71
C LEU A 47 -24.48 -64.63 -20.19
N PRO A 48 -25.04 -63.59 -19.56
CA PRO A 48 -24.57 -62.20 -19.83
C PRO A 48 -23.10 -62.07 -19.46
N ARG A 49 -22.30 -61.40 -20.34
CA ARG A 49 -20.87 -61.18 -20.13
C ARG A 49 -20.60 -59.71 -19.79
N LEU A 50 -19.98 -59.44 -18.64
CA LEU A 50 -19.65 -58.11 -18.18
C LEU A 50 -18.13 -57.88 -18.26
N THR A 51 -17.75 -56.83 -18.94
CA THR A 51 -16.39 -56.27 -18.92
C THR A 51 -16.38 -55.00 -18.09
N VAL A 52 -15.60 -54.99 -17.01
CA VAL A 52 -15.35 -53.81 -16.19
C VAL A 52 -14.00 -53.21 -16.63
N LYS A 53 -14.02 -51.98 -17.11
CA LYS A 53 -12.83 -51.22 -17.42
C LYS A 53 -12.55 -50.28 -16.25
N VAL A 54 -11.36 -50.36 -15.66
CA VAL A 54 -10.89 -49.56 -14.52
C VAL A 54 -9.36 -49.63 -14.46
N ALA A 55 -8.71 -48.80 -13.68
CA ALA A 55 -7.24 -48.80 -13.55
C ALA A 55 -6.72 -50.23 -13.23
N ALA A 56 -5.59 -50.58 -13.87
CA ALA A 56 -4.92 -51.88 -13.68
C ALA A 56 -4.61 -52.14 -12.18
N GLY A 57 -4.82 -53.38 -11.73
CA GLY A 57 -4.61 -53.76 -10.33
C GLY A 57 -5.76 -53.43 -9.38
N SER A 58 -6.84 -52.77 -9.85
CA SER A 58 -8.03 -52.52 -9.02
C SER A 58 -8.69 -53.82 -8.59
N ALA A 59 -8.99 -53.96 -7.31
CA ALA A 59 -9.83 -55.02 -6.79
C ALA A 59 -11.30 -54.69 -7.12
N ILE A 60 -12.01 -55.59 -7.79
CA ILE A 60 -13.35 -55.39 -8.31
C ILE A 60 -14.34 -56.28 -7.53
N THR A 61 -15.47 -55.72 -7.19
CA THR A 61 -16.63 -56.44 -6.64
C THR A 61 -17.86 -56.14 -7.47
N ILE A 62 -18.56 -57.20 -7.94
CA ILE A 62 -19.77 -57.13 -8.76
C ILE A 62 -20.87 -57.85 -8.00
N THR A 63 -21.98 -57.21 -7.71
CA THR A 63 -23.08 -57.82 -6.93
C THR A 63 -24.46 -57.35 -7.39
N ASP A 64 -25.44 -58.25 -7.31
CA ASP A 64 -26.85 -57.91 -7.47
C ASP A 64 -27.63 -57.98 -6.14
N GLY A 65 -26.90 -58.06 -5.01
CA GLY A 65 -27.43 -58.18 -3.66
C GLY A 65 -27.64 -59.64 -3.24
N THR A 66 -27.65 -60.59 -4.20
CA THR A 66 -27.81 -62.07 -3.94
C THR A 66 -26.51 -62.83 -4.27
N SER A 67 -25.90 -62.47 -5.40
CA SER A 67 -24.63 -63.05 -5.87
C SER A 67 -23.54 -62.00 -5.85
N THR A 68 -22.33 -62.44 -5.51
CA THR A 68 -21.17 -61.58 -5.53
C THR A 68 -20.02 -62.23 -6.30
N ILE A 69 -19.44 -61.51 -7.23
CA ILE A 69 -18.27 -61.89 -8.02
C ILE A 69 -17.15 -60.94 -7.69
N THR A 70 -15.97 -61.43 -7.42
CA THR A 70 -14.77 -60.63 -7.17
C THR A 70 -13.70 -60.91 -8.20
N GLY A 71 -12.86 -59.93 -8.47
CA GLY A 71 -11.74 -60.07 -9.39
C GLY A 71 -10.77 -58.92 -9.30
N THR A 72 -9.76 -58.93 -10.14
CA THR A 72 -8.76 -57.87 -10.23
C THR A 72 -8.59 -57.44 -11.68
N ALA A 73 -8.58 -56.15 -11.94
CA ALA A 73 -8.29 -55.62 -13.27
C ALA A 73 -6.88 -56.01 -13.72
N ASN A 74 -6.77 -56.55 -14.91
CA ASN A 74 -5.51 -56.98 -15.50
C ASN A 74 -4.62 -55.77 -15.89
N THR A 75 -3.44 -56.02 -16.44
CA THR A 75 -2.49 -54.99 -16.87
C THR A 75 -3.03 -54.06 -17.96
N ALA A 76 -4.05 -54.52 -18.72
CA ALA A 76 -4.75 -53.67 -19.70
C ALA A 76 -5.91 -52.84 -19.08
N GLY A 77 -6.10 -52.90 -17.75
CA GLY A 77 -7.16 -52.15 -17.06
C GLY A 77 -8.54 -52.75 -17.29
N SER A 78 -8.69 -54.09 -17.37
CA SER A 78 -10.00 -54.73 -17.55
C SER A 78 -10.12 -56.00 -16.73
N PHE A 79 -11.38 -56.31 -16.35
CA PHE A 79 -11.81 -57.59 -15.79
C PHE A 79 -13.07 -58.02 -16.48
N THR A 80 -13.12 -59.26 -16.96
CA THR A 80 -14.29 -59.81 -17.66
C THR A 80 -14.76 -61.07 -16.97
N THR A 81 -16.07 -61.17 -16.79
CA THR A 81 -16.73 -62.33 -16.15
C THR A 81 -18.10 -62.56 -16.76
N ASN A 82 -18.64 -63.77 -16.58
CA ASN A 82 -20.05 -64.08 -16.85
C ASN A 82 -20.87 -63.76 -15.59
N LEU A 83 -22.05 -63.20 -15.79
CA LEU A 83 -23.01 -62.94 -14.72
C LEU A 83 -23.97 -64.13 -14.63
N PRO A 84 -24.32 -64.63 -13.43
CA PRO A 84 -25.15 -65.82 -13.29
C PRO A 84 -26.61 -65.67 -13.77
N ARG A 85 -27.06 -64.43 -13.97
CA ARG A 85 -28.39 -64.06 -14.45
C ARG A 85 -28.46 -62.65 -15.03
N THR A 86 -29.53 -62.34 -15.74
CA THR A 86 -29.90 -61.00 -16.13
C THR A 86 -30.32 -60.18 -14.91
N GLY A 87 -30.22 -58.82 -15.01
CA GLY A 87 -30.59 -57.88 -13.96
C GLY A 87 -29.61 -56.71 -13.80
N THR A 88 -29.89 -55.88 -12.80
CA THR A 88 -29.00 -54.75 -12.46
C THR A 88 -27.91 -55.21 -11.49
N TRP A 89 -26.69 -55.00 -11.87
CA TRP A 89 -25.48 -55.32 -11.10
C TRP A 89 -24.76 -54.06 -10.67
N SER A 90 -24.50 -53.92 -9.38
CA SER A 90 -23.63 -52.92 -8.83
C SER A 90 -22.17 -53.37 -8.97
N VAL A 91 -21.32 -52.46 -9.44
CA VAL A 91 -19.88 -52.72 -9.65
C VAL A 91 -19.11 -51.71 -8.84
N SER A 92 -18.25 -52.16 -7.95
CA SER A 92 -17.31 -51.31 -7.23
C SER A 92 -15.88 -51.74 -7.52
N ALA A 93 -14.97 -50.78 -7.51
CA ALA A 93 -13.55 -51.03 -7.64
C ALA A 93 -12.77 -50.25 -6.59
N THR A 94 -11.71 -50.86 -6.04
CA THR A 94 -10.81 -50.24 -5.08
C THR A 94 -9.36 -50.40 -5.49
N LEU A 95 -8.56 -49.30 -5.36
CA LEU A 95 -7.14 -49.31 -5.62
C LEU A 95 -6.45 -48.33 -4.67
N ASN A 96 -5.44 -48.78 -3.94
CA ASN A 96 -4.67 -47.96 -2.99
C ASN A 96 -5.54 -47.14 -1.99
N GLY A 97 -6.65 -47.74 -1.55
CA GLY A 97 -7.58 -47.10 -0.59
C GLY A 97 -8.60 -46.15 -1.21
N GLU A 98 -8.54 -45.92 -2.52
CA GLU A 98 -9.55 -45.17 -3.27
C GLU A 98 -10.62 -46.11 -3.80
N SER A 99 -11.86 -45.62 -3.93
CA SER A 99 -12.99 -46.42 -4.44
C SER A 99 -13.73 -45.66 -5.53
N THR A 100 -14.29 -46.43 -6.47
CA THR A 100 -15.22 -45.93 -7.48
C THR A 100 -16.30 -46.98 -7.67
N ASP A 101 -17.49 -46.58 -8.05
CA ASP A 101 -18.62 -47.49 -8.24
C ASP A 101 -19.49 -47.05 -9.42
N GLY A 102 -20.33 -47.94 -9.83
CA GLY A 102 -21.32 -47.73 -10.86
C GLY A 102 -22.28 -48.91 -10.94
N SER A 103 -23.20 -48.92 -11.88
CA SER A 103 -24.12 -50.02 -12.10
C SER A 103 -24.32 -50.31 -13.58
N VAL A 104 -24.63 -51.56 -13.90
CA VAL A 104 -24.93 -51.99 -15.25
C VAL A 104 -26.19 -52.87 -15.24
N ASN A 105 -27.11 -52.66 -16.17
CA ASN A 105 -28.27 -53.53 -16.37
C ASN A 105 -27.95 -54.54 -17.48
N ALA A 106 -27.74 -55.81 -17.07
CA ALA A 106 -27.55 -56.93 -17.96
C ALA A 106 -28.94 -57.45 -18.40
N ALA A 107 -29.53 -56.82 -19.42
CA ALA A 107 -30.96 -57.04 -19.79
C ALA A 107 -31.25 -58.34 -20.53
N SER A 108 -30.26 -58.98 -21.15
CA SER A 108 -30.46 -60.19 -21.95
C SER A 108 -29.39 -61.27 -21.73
N LEU A 109 -29.78 -62.54 -21.80
CA LEU A 109 -28.85 -63.66 -21.86
C LEU A 109 -28.01 -63.58 -23.13
N GLY A 110 -26.73 -63.96 -23.07
CA GLY A 110 -25.77 -63.87 -24.17
C GLY A 110 -25.34 -62.46 -24.52
N GLY A 111 -25.85 -61.43 -23.81
CA GLY A 111 -25.47 -60.00 -24.01
C GLY A 111 -24.08 -59.69 -23.52
N ASN A 112 -23.38 -58.83 -24.24
CA ASN A 112 -22.08 -58.27 -23.79
C ASN A 112 -22.28 -56.84 -23.24
N TYR A 113 -21.86 -56.65 -22.03
CA TYR A 113 -22.00 -55.36 -21.30
C TYR A 113 -20.62 -54.83 -20.92
N THR A 114 -20.50 -53.52 -20.89
CA THR A 114 -19.27 -52.88 -20.46
C THR A 114 -19.62 -51.74 -19.51
N ILE A 115 -18.86 -51.62 -18.43
CA ILE A 115 -18.88 -50.47 -17.54
C ILE A 115 -17.47 -49.92 -17.44
N GLU A 116 -17.36 -48.59 -17.52
CA GLU A 116 -16.10 -47.85 -17.31
C GLU A 116 -16.16 -47.12 -15.98
N LEU A 117 -15.23 -47.45 -15.09
CA LEU A 117 -15.11 -46.82 -13.77
C LEU A 117 -13.83 -45.98 -13.73
N ALA A 118 -13.94 -44.76 -13.19
CA ALA A 118 -12.81 -43.88 -13.02
C ALA A 118 -12.74 -43.37 -11.59
N TYR A 119 -11.57 -43.45 -10.98
CA TYR A 119 -11.33 -42.81 -9.68
C TYR A 119 -11.42 -41.31 -9.79
N PHE A 120 -11.93 -40.70 -8.72
CA PHE A 120 -12.02 -39.23 -8.68
C PHE A 120 -10.62 -38.63 -8.73
N ALA A 121 -10.38 -37.72 -9.68
CA ALA A 121 -9.18 -36.91 -9.79
C ALA A 121 -9.56 -35.55 -10.35
N ALA A 122 -9.27 -34.50 -9.61
CA ALA A 122 -9.43 -33.12 -10.05
C ALA A 122 -8.11 -32.37 -9.87
N THR A 123 -7.90 -31.32 -10.62
CA THR A 123 -6.70 -30.51 -10.57
C THR A 123 -6.97 -29.19 -9.83
N LEU A 124 -6.25 -28.94 -8.73
CA LEU A 124 -6.25 -27.66 -8.04
C LEU A 124 -4.93 -26.91 -8.32
N THR A 125 -5.03 -25.76 -8.97
CA THR A 125 -3.90 -24.87 -9.20
C THR A 125 -3.93 -23.73 -8.18
N VAL A 126 -2.88 -23.60 -7.36
CA VAL A 126 -2.77 -22.56 -6.34
C VAL A 126 -1.69 -21.57 -6.74
N SER A 127 -2.06 -20.30 -6.84
CA SER A 127 -1.13 -19.19 -7.07
C SER A 127 -0.68 -18.59 -5.75
N ALA A 128 0.62 -18.48 -5.52
CA ALA A 128 1.23 -17.86 -4.35
C ALA A 128 2.70 -17.50 -4.60
N LYS A 129 3.38 -16.98 -3.61
CA LYS A 129 4.85 -16.76 -3.63
C LYS A 129 5.58 -18.09 -3.86
N ALA A 130 6.55 -18.09 -4.78
CA ALA A 130 7.41 -19.26 -5.02
C ALA A 130 8.09 -19.75 -3.72
N GLY A 131 8.09 -21.08 -3.51
CA GLY A 131 8.58 -21.70 -2.28
C GLY A 131 7.49 -21.85 -1.18
N THR A 132 6.28 -21.33 -1.38
CA THR A 132 5.16 -21.57 -0.45
C THR A 132 4.78 -23.05 -0.43
N VAL A 133 4.71 -23.66 0.73
CA VAL A 133 4.10 -24.97 0.94
C VAL A 133 2.59 -24.78 1.08
N VAL A 134 1.83 -25.32 0.15
CA VAL A 134 0.36 -25.22 0.10
C VAL A 134 -0.26 -26.49 0.67
N THR A 135 -1.33 -26.33 1.42
CA THR A 135 -2.13 -27.41 1.98
C THR A 135 -3.61 -27.17 1.63
N ALA A 136 -4.27 -28.18 1.05
CA ALA A 136 -5.70 -28.20 0.81
C ALA A 136 -6.31 -29.30 1.70
N SER A 137 -7.19 -28.93 2.63
CA SER A 137 -7.78 -29.85 3.63
C SER A 137 -9.30 -29.85 3.60
N CYS A 138 -9.89 -31.06 3.68
CA CYS A 138 -11.32 -31.25 3.76
C CYS A 138 -11.60 -32.49 4.62
N ASN A 139 -12.39 -32.36 5.70
CA ASN A 139 -12.83 -33.47 6.56
C ASN A 139 -11.69 -34.44 6.96
N GLY A 140 -10.54 -33.90 7.39
CA GLY A 140 -9.36 -34.65 7.80
C GLY A 140 -8.50 -35.21 6.65
N THR A 141 -8.93 -35.10 5.41
CA THR A 141 -8.11 -35.43 4.24
C THR A 141 -7.31 -34.20 3.81
N THR A 142 -6.03 -34.39 3.56
CA THR A 142 -5.10 -33.30 3.22
C THR A 142 -4.31 -33.65 1.97
N TYR A 143 -4.20 -32.67 1.07
CA TYR A 143 -3.32 -32.71 -0.10
C TYR A 143 -2.37 -31.52 -0.03
N SER A 144 -1.14 -31.70 -0.46
CA SER A 144 -0.14 -30.63 -0.39
C SER A 144 0.68 -30.52 -1.67
N GLY A 145 1.30 -29.36 -1.84
CA GLY A 145 2.21 -29.08 -2.95
C GLY A 145 3.06 -27.85 -2.63
N THR A 146 4.14 -27.66 -3.39
CA THR A 146 5.00 -26.50 -3.24
C THR A 146 4.89 -25.61 -4.47
N VAL A 147 4.75 -24.30 -4.26
CA VAL A 147 4.69 -23.31 -5.34
C VAL A 147 6.04 -23.22 -6.04
N ALA A 148 6.06 -23.52 -7.33
CA ALA A 148 7.26 -23.47 -8.17
C ALA A 148 7.69 -22.02 -8.48
N GLY A 149 8.81 -21.87 -9.17
CA GLY A 149 9.32 -20.55 -9.64
C GLY A 149 8.34 -19.80 -10.55
N THR A 150 7.38 -20.50 -11.18
CA THR A 150 6.29 -19.92 -11.96
C THR A 150 5.21 -19.22 -11.10
N GLY A 151 5.30 -19.30 -9.77
CA GLY A 151 4.30 -18.77 -8.85
C GLY A 151 3.05 -19.65 -8.72
N LYS A 152 3.11 -20.92 -9.15
CA LYS A 152 1.97 -21.86 -9.11
C LYS A 152 2.37 -23.22 -8.53
N ALA A 153 1.45 -23.81 -7.78
CA ALA A 153 1.47 -25.22 -7.38
C ALA A 153 0.28 -25.94 -8.00
N THR A 154 0.49 -27.17 -8.49
CA THR A 154 -0.59 -28.03 -9.00
C THR A 154 -0.74 -29.21 -8.06
N ILE A 155 -1.95 -29.41 -7.54
CA ILE A 155 -2.30 -30.45 -6.57
C ILE A 155 -3.41 -31.32 -7.17
N THR A 156 -3.24 -32.66 -7.17
CA THR A 156 -4.28 -33.58 -7.55
C THR A 156 -5.17 -33.87 -6.33
N ILE A 157 -6.45 -33.57 -6.45
CA ILE A 157 -7.48 -33.81 -5.45
C ILE A 157 -8.21 -35.10 -5.81
N LYS A 158 -8.20 -36.06 -4.91
CA LYS A 158 -8.75 -37.43 -5.16
C LYS A 158 -10.12 -37.67 -4.54
N LYS A 159 -10.76 -36.65 -3.99
CA LYS A 159 -12.09 -36.74 -3.41
C LYS A 159 -12.85 -35.44 -3.60
N ALA A 160 -14.14 -35.53 -3.96
CA ALA A 160 -15.00 -34.35 -4.00
C ALA A 160 -15.21 -33.77 -2.59
N GLY A 161 -15.30 -32.42 -2.50
CA GLY A 161 -15.52 -31.75 -1.23
C GLY A 161 -15.16 -30.27 -1.29
N THR A 162 -15.46 -29.55 -0.23
CA THR A 162 -15.03 -28.15 -0.07
C THR A 162 -13.73 -28.09 0.73
N TYR A 163 -12.67 -27.64 0.08
CA TYR A 163 -11.32 -27.60 0.62
C TYR A 163 -10.98 -26.20 1.15
N THR A 164 -10.46 -26.14 2.37
CA THR A 164 -9.74 -24.97 2.87
C THR A 164 -8.30 -25.06 2.39
N VAL A 165 -7.88 -24.06 1.61
CA VAL A 165 -6.53 -23.96 1.04
C VAL A 165 -5.75 -22.90 1.83
N THR A 166 -4.61 -23.28 2.36
CA THR A 166 -3.68 -22.41 3.11
C THR A 166 -2.27 -22.59 2.59
N GLY A 167 -1.39 -21.63 2.90
CA GLY A 167 0.02 -21.70 2.52
C GLY A 167 0.94 -21.22 3.64
N VAL A 168 2.15 -21.74 3.67
CA VAL A 168 3.22 -21.29 4.57
C VAL A 168 4.46 -20.97 3.76
N TYR A 169 4.99 -19.75 3.91
CA TYR A 169 6.25 -19.29 3.32
C TYR A 169 7.18 -18.78 4.42
N SER A 170 8.38 -19.36 4.53
CA SER A 170 9.36 -18.99 5.57
C SER A 170 8.76 -18.94 6.99
N GLY A 171 7.87 -19.87 7.34
CA GLY A 171 7.21 -19.94 8.64
C GLY A 171 6.01 -19.01 8.81
N VAL A 172 5.69 -18.16 7.83
CA VAL A 172 4.56 -17.23 7.86
C VAL A 172 3.37 -17.83 7.09
N ALA A 173 2.18 -17.79 7.71
CA ALA A 173 0.95 -18.26 7.10
C ALA A 173 0.37 -17.22 6.11
N SER A 174 -0.23 -17.73 5.02
CA SER A 174 -1.04 -16.93 4.09
C SER A 174 -2.45 -16.69 4.63
N ASN A 175 -3.26 -15.92 3.91
CA ASN A 175 -4.71 -16.00 4.02
C ASN A 175 -5.19 -17.43 3.68
N SER A 176 -6.43 -17.74 4.02
CA SER A 176 -7.11 -18.96 3.58
C SER A 176 -8.01 -18.69 2.37
N ALA A 177 -8.17 -19.70 1.51
CA ALA A 177 -9.13 -19.69 0.42
C ALA A 177 -10.01 -20.95 0.52
N SER A 178 -11.27 -20.86 0.11
CA SER A 178 -12.19 -22.00 0.06
C SER A 178 -12.45 -22.39 -1.39
N VAL A 179 -12.31 -23.69 -1.69
CA VAL A 179 -12.51 -24.23 -3.05
C VAL A 179 -13.43 -25.43 -3.00
N SER A 180 -14.57 -25.36 -3.67
CA SER A 180 -15.49 -26.49 -3.81
C SER A 180 -15.15 -27.33 -5.04
N VAL A 181 -14.63 -28.54 -4.81
CA VAL A 181 -14.22 -29.50 -5.84
C VAL A 181 -15.32 -30.53 -6.01
N THR A 182 -16.05 -30.49 -7.12
CA THR A 182 -17.27 -31.29 -7.31
C THR A 182 -17.19 -32.25 -8.48
N THR A 183 -16.37 -31.96 -9.50
CA THR A 183 -16.39 -32.69 -10.77
C THR A 183 -15.12 -33.50 -10.96
N ASN A 184 -15.26 -34.79 -11.28
CA ASN A 184 -14.13 -35.62 -11.70
C ASN A 184 -13.52 -35.08 -13.01
N GLY A 185 -12.20 -34.97 -13.08
CA GLY A 185 -11.50 -34.34 -14.19
C GLY A 185 -11.55 -32.79 -14.16
N GLY A 186 -12.22 -32.19 -13.17
CA GLY A 186 -12.37 -30.74 -13.05
C GLY A 186 -11.08 -30.02 -12.75
N SER A 187 -11.00 -28.73 -13.16
CA SER A 187 -9.88 -27.82 -12.87
C SER A 187 -10.36 -26.67 -11.99
N TYR A 188 -9.66 -26.43 -10.90
CA TYR A 188 -9.99 -25.45 -9.88
C TYR A 188 -8.79 -24.55 -9.59
N THR A 189 -9.03 -23.35 -9.10
CA THR A 189 -7.98 -22.40 -8.76
C THR A 189 -8.17 -21.79 -7.38
N ALA A 190 -7.05 -21.46 -6.74
CA ALA A 190 -7.01 -20.65 -5.52
C ALA A 190 -5.85 -19.64 -5.62
N SER A 191 -5.97 -18.52 -4.91
CA SER A 191 -4.90 -17.53 -4.77
C SER A 191 -4.66 -17.26 -3.30
N LEU A 192 -3.40 -17.29 -2.90
CA LEU A 192 -2.96 -17.02 -1.53
C LEU A 192 -2.05 -15.80 -1.51
N SER A 193 -2.27 -14.94 -0.53
CA SER A 193 -1.50 -13.72 -0.29
C SER A 193 -0.91 -13.73 1.11
N PHE A 194 0.18 -12.99 1.28
CA PHE A 194 0.83 -12.76 2.57
C PHE A 194 0.71 -11.29 2.96
N ILE A 195 0.79 -11.02 4.25
CA ILE A 195 1.01 -9.66 4.73
C ILE A 195 2.50 -9.39 4.57
N THR A 196 2.86 -8.39 3.76
CA THR A 196 4.25 -7.99 3.58
C THR A 196 4.45 -6.52 3.92
N LEU A 197 5.60 -6.18 4.49
CA LEU A 197 6.02 -4.81 4.75
C LEU A 197 7.37 -4.57 4.07
N THR A 198 7.40 -3.69 3.09
CA THR A 198 8.64 -3.22 2.47
C THR A 198 9.09 -1.95 3.16
N VAL A 199 10.24 -2.01 3.83
CA VAL A 199 10.87 -0.88 4.51
C VAL A 199 12.01 -0.36 3.65
N THR A 200 11.95 0.93 3.30
CA THR A 200 13.02 1.63 2.60
C THR A 200 13.73 2.54 3.58
N VAL A 201 15.03 2.38 3.73
CA VAL A 201 15.92 3.17 4.59
C VAL A 201 17.35 3.03 4.11
N ASP A 202 18.25 3.92 4.54
CA ASP A 202 19.66 3.93 4.14
C ASP A 202 20.31 2.55 4.31
N THR A 203 21.11 2.15 3.32
CA THR A 203 21.86 0.89 3.31
C THR A 203 22.76 0.80 4.54
N GLY A 204 22.83 -0.39 5.14
CA GLY A 204 23.61 -0.66 6.36
C GLY A 204 22.85 -0.37 7.65
N SER A 205 21.62 0.17 7.58
CA SER A 205 20.77 0.36 8.76
C SER A 205 20.33 -0.99 9.34
N THR A 206 20.38 -1.15 10.66
CA THR A 206 19.69 -2.24 11.33
C THR A 206 18.21 -1.92 11.43
N ILE A 207 17.36 -2.73 10.79
CA ILE A 207 15.90 -2.57 10.81
C ILE A 207 15.32 -3.52 11.85
N THR A 208 14.42 -3.03 12.68
CA THR A 208 13.61 -3.82 13.63
C THR A 208 12.13 -3.53 13.37
N VAL A 209 11.36 -4.58 13.12
CA VAL A 209 9.89 -4.53 12.88
C VAL A 209 9.22 -5.30 14.00
N LYS A 210 8.35 -4.66 14.79
CA LYS A 210 7.81 -5.21 16.03
C LYS A 210 6.30 -5.06 16.15
N ASN A 211 5.64 -6.13 16.62
CA ASN A 211 4.24 -6.11 17.07
C ASN A 211 4.11 -7.00 18.29
N GLY A 212 3.80 -6.41 19.44
CA GLY A 212 3.77 -7.12 20.73
C GLY A 212 5.10 -7.83 21.04
N SER A 213 5.04 -9.15 21.19
CA SER A 213 6.22 -9.99 21.44
C SER A 213 6.97 -10.40 20.17
N THR A 214 6.37 -10.25 18.99
CA THR A 214 7.00 -10.61 17.72
C THR A 214 7.98 -9.53 17.29
N THR A 215 9.21 -9.93 17.00
CA THR A 215 10.26 -9.04 16.51
C THR A 215 10.94 -9.67 15.30
N LEU A 216 10.99 -8.92 14.20
CA LEU A 216 11.73 -9.27 12.99
C LEU A 216 12.85 -8.26 12.79
N THR A 217 14.03 -8.73 12.41
CA THR A 217 15.20 -7.87 12.20
C THR A 217 15.88 -8.18 10.89
N ASP A 218 16.46 -7.15 10.27
CA ASP A 218 17.28 -7.30 9.07
C ASP A 218 18.27 -6.12 8.96
N THR A 219 19.26 -6.26 8.09
CA THR A 219 20.17 -5.16 7.73
C THR A 219 19.75 -4.60 6.38
N SER A 220 19.55 -3.30 6.29
CA SER A 220 19.07 -2.64 5.08
C SER A 220 20.06 -2.77 3.92
N THR A 221 19.51 -3.17 2.78
CA THR A 221 20.14 -3.09 1.45
C THR A 221 19.61 -1.91 0.63
N GLY A 222 18.90 -0.97 1.29
CA GLY A 222 18.15 0.13 0.70
C GLY A 222 16.64 -0.11 0.72
N SER A 223 16.21 -1.36 0.51
CA SER A 223 14.80 -1.77 0.56
C SER A 223 14.70 -3.24 0.97
N ASN A 224 14.04 -3.53 2.08
CA ASN A 224 13.88 -4.87 2.64
C ASN A 224 12.40 -5.22 2.81
N THR A 225 12.03 -6.46 2.48
CA THR A 225 10.64 -6.93 2.61
C THR A 225 10.53 -7.95 3.74
N PHE A 226 9.69 -7.66 4.71
CA PHE A 226 9.34 -8.53 5.85
C PHE A 226 8.00 -9.21 5.58
N TYR A 227 7.91 -10.50 5.91
CA TYR A 227 6.65 -11.24 5.95
C TYR A 227 6.10 -11.19 7.36
N LEU A 228 4.93 -10.58 7.53
CA LEU A 228 4.31 -10.36 8.84
C LEU A 228 3.37 -11.51 9.18
N PRO A 229 3.51 -12.14 10.37
CA PRO A 229 2.72 -13.32 10.73
C PRO A 229 1.25 -13.02 11.04
N ASN A 230 0.91 -11.77 11.35
CA ASN A 230 -0.45 -11.36 11.71
C ASN A 230 -0.76 -9.92 11.28
N THR A 231 -2.03 -9.58 11.25
CA THR A 231 -2.53 -8.20 11.12
C THR A 231 -2.25 -7.42 12.42
N GLY A 232 -2.30 -6.09 12.33
CA GLY A 232 -2.12 -5.19 13.47
C GLY A 232 -1.16 -4.05 13.17
N THR A 233 -0.89 -3.23 14.19
CA THR A 233 0.08 -2.14 14.09
C THR A 233 1.48 -2.67 14.33
N TRP A 234 2.34 -2.48 13.35
CA TRP A 234 3.75 -2.83 13.37
C TRP A 234 4.60 -1.59 13.52
N GLU A 235 5.38 -1.52 14.58
CA GLU A 235 6.36 -0.48 14.82
C GLU A 235 7.67 -0.84 14.10
N VAL A 236 8.26 0.14 13.44
CA VAL A 236 9.52 -0.03 12.70
C VAL A 236 10.54 0.94 13.22
N THR A 237 11.69 0.42 13.62
CA THR A 237 12.84 1.21 14.02
C THR A 237 14.02 0.85 13.11
N ALA A 238 14.70 1.86 12.59
CA ALA A 238 15.97 1.69 11.89
C ALA A 238 17.07 2.44 12.64
N SER A 239 18.26 1.87 12.74
CA SER A 239 19.42 2.50 13.38
C SER A 239 20.66 2.41 12.49
N LEU A 240 21.40 3.51 12.38
CA LEU A 240 22.66 3.62 11.63
C LEU A 240 23.57 4.65 12.31
N ASN A 241 24.81 4.28 12.63
CA ASN A 241 25.81 5.19 13.19
C ASN A 241 25.32 6.00 14.42
N GLY A 242 24.54 5.36 15.30
CA GLY A 242 23.97 5.99 16.49
C GLY A 242 22.74 6.88 16.23
N GLN A 243 22.28 7.02 14.98
CA GLN A 243 21.01 7.68 14.64
C GLN A 243 19.89 6.66 14.61
N THR A 244 18.68 7.09 14.88
CA THR A 244 17.48 6.26 14.87
C THR A 244 16.37 6.93 14.05
N ALA A 245 15.73 6.17 13.19
CA ALA A 245 14.52 6.55 12.48
C ALA A 245 13.39 5.60 12.86
N THR A 246 12.19 6.11 13.08
CA THR A 246 11.02 5.32 13.50
C THR A 246 9.81 5.61 12.63
N GLY A 247 8.94 4.63 12.53
CA GLY A 247 7.64 4.73 11.88
C GLY A 247 6.76 3.57 12.27
N SER A 248 5.53 3.54 11.79
CA SER A 248 4.60 2.44 12.02
C SER A 248 3.71 2.20 10.80
N VAL A 249 3.21 0.97 10.69
CA VAL A 249 2.25 0.56 9.67
C VAL A 249 1.14 -0.23 10.34
N ASN A 250 -0.12 0.12 10.08
CA ASN A 250 -1.27 -0.67 10.48
C ASN A 250 -1.64 -1.64 9.34
N ALA A 251 -1.22 -2.89 9.48
CA ALA A 251 -1.49 -3.95 8.51
C ALA A 251 -2.85 -4.59 8.80
N THR A 252 -3.88 -4.24 8.04
CA THR A 252 -5.27 -4.67 8.26
C THR A 252 -5.70 -5.83 7.37
N ALA A 253 -4.95 -6.17 6.32
CA ALA A 253 -5.30 -7.18 5.33
C ALA A 253 -4.07 -7.92 4.80
N TYR A 254 -4.29 -9.07 4.16
CA TYR A 254 -3.26 -9.86 3.47
C TYR A 254 -2.85 -9.19 2.15
N GLN A 255 -2.01 -8.18 2.25
CA GLN A 255 -1.48 -7.40 1.12
C GLN A 255 -0.10 -6.83 1.43
N GLY A 256 0.51 -6.14 0.44
CA GLY A 256 1.77 -5.42 0.62
C GLY A 256 1.56 -4.03 1.19
N TYR A 257 2.43 -3.67 2.15
CA TYR A 257 2.55 -2.35 2.76
C TYR A 257 3.95 -1.81 2.52
N THR A 258 4.09 -0.49 2.52
CA THR A 258 5.39 0.19 2.35
C THR A 258 5.60 1.22 3.43
N LEU A 259 6.85 1.37 3.88
CA LEU A 259 7.26 2.39 4.83
C LEU A 259 8.66 2.91 4.45
N ALA A 260 8.77 4.22 4.23
CA ALA A 260 10.05 4.88 4.07
C ALA A 260 10.49 5.54 5.37
N LEU A 261 11.71 5.26 5.80
CA LEU A 261 12.34 5.88 6.97
C LEU A 261 13.54 6.72 6.53
N SER A 262 13.76 7.84 7.21
CA SER A 262 14.91 8.69 6.99
C SER A 262 15.42 9.24 8.32
N TYR A 263 16.74 9.37 8.44
CA TYR A 263 17.37 9.94 9.63
C TYR A 263 17.28 11.46 9.60
N VAL A 264 17.08 12.09 10.79
CA VAL A 264 17.10 13.54 10.93
C VAL A 264 18.55 14.01 11.01
N SER A 265 18.98 14.79 10.02
CA SER A 265 20.31 15.39 10.02
C SER A 265 20.36 16.62 10.91
N LYS A 266 21.47 16.82 11.64
CA LYS A 266 21.76 18.07 12.36
C LYS A 266 22.02 19.24 11.42
N THR A 267 22.43 18.99 10.17
CA THR A 267 22.50 20.00 9.13
C THR A 267 21.11 20.14 8.50
N LEU A 268 20.45 21.27 8.73
CA LEU A 268 19.07 21.52 8.30
C LEU A 268 18.88 21.23 6.80
N ASN A 269 19.82 21.68 5.97
CA ASN A 269 19.74 21.56 4.51
C ASN A 269 19.70 20.12 4.01
N ASN A 270 20.23 19.15 4.77
CA ASN A 270 20.27 17.76 4.40
C ASN A 270 18.92 17.02 4.65
N ASN A 271 17.96 17.69 5.24
CA ASN A 271 16.64 17.10 5.50
C ASN A 271 15.64 17.47 4.41
N SER A 272 14.75 16.54 4.06
CA SER A 272 13.59 16.87 3.22
C SER A 272 12.62 17.78 3.99
N TRP A 273 11.78 18.53 3.30
CA TRP A 273 10.71 19.30 3.93
C TRP A 273 9.75 18.40 4.72
N ALA A 274 9.49 17.19 4.23
CA ALA A 274 8.68 16.19 4.94
C ALA A 274 9.32 15.76 6.29
N THR A 275 10.65 15.59 6.33
CA THR A 275 11.38 15.30 7.57
C THR A 275 11.33 16.49 8.54
N ILE A 276 11.56 17.72 8.04
CA ILE A 276 11.47 18.95 8.85
C ILE A 276 10.07 19.08 9.45
N LYS A 277 9.03 18.80 8.66
CA LYS A 277 7.65 18.77 9.13
C LYS A 277 7.43 17.78 10.28
N LYS A 278 7.87 16.53 10.15
CA LYS A 278 7.73 15.51 11.22
C LYS A 278 8.38 15.96 12.53
N VAL A 279 9.57 16.56 12.43
CA VAL A 279 10.28 17.11 13.59
C VAL A 279 9.55 18.32 14.20
N SER A 280 8.99 19.19 13.35
CA SER A 280 8.17 20.32 13.77
C SER A 280 6.88 19.88 14.47
N ASP A 281 6.15 18.92 13.89
CA ASP A 281 4.90 18.38 14.45
C ASP A 281 5.12 17.71 15.81
N ALA A 282 6.25 17.02 15.98
CA ALA A 282 6.67 16.44 17.25
C ALA A 282 7.18 17.48 18.26
N ASN A 283 7.18 18.78 17.90
CA ASN A 283 7.72 19.87 18.72
C ASN A 283 9.20 19.67 19.11
N GLN A 284 9.99 19.07 18.21
CA GLN A 284 11.38 18.70 18.45
C GLN A 284 12.39 19.58 17.67
N GLY A 285 11.93 20.62 16.98
CA GLY A 285 12.77 21.45 16.09
C GLY A 285 14.05 21.94 16.77
N ALA A 286 13.93 22.53 17.96
CA ALA A 286 15.05 23.06 18.71
C ALA A 286 16.04 21.99 19.23
N ASN A 287 15.70 20.69 19.21
CA ASN A 287 16.61 19.61 19.56
C ASN A 287 17.57 19.25 18.40
N TYR A 288 17.21 19.65 17.19
CA TYR A 288 17.99 19.35 15.99
C TYR A 288 18.67 20.57 15.40
N TRP A 289 18.01 21.72 15.40
CA TRP A 289 18.43 22.93 14.68
C TRP A 289 18.34 24.17 15.56
N ALA A 290 19.00 25.23 15.14
CA ALA A 290 19.02 26.53 15.80
C ALA A 290 18.42 27.63 14.91
N ALA A 291 18.00 28.74 15.53
CA ALA A 291 17.64 29.94 14.78
C ALA A 291 18.85 30.43 13.97
N GLY A 292 18.64 30.70 12.68
CA GLY A 292 19.68 31.03 11.72
C GLY A 292 20.16 29.88 10.83
N ASP A 293 19.88 28.60 11.19
CA ASP A 293 20.18 27.45 10.31
C ASP A 293 19.42 27.57 8.99
N THR A 294 20.07 27.17 7.90
CA THR A 294 19.60 27.43 6.54
C THR A 294 19.18 26.15 5.80
N LYS A 295 18.20 26.32 4.91
CA LYS A 295 17.84 25.35 3.89
C LYS A 295 17.66 26.06 2.56
N THR A 296 18.40 25.62 1.54
CA THR A 296 18.32 26.17 0.20
C THR A 296 16.99 25.79 -0.46
N ILE A 297 16.33 26.76 -1.07
CA ILE A 297 15.13 26.61 -1.88
C ILE A 297 15.33 27.20 -3.26
N THR A 298 14.53 26.76 -4.22
CA THR A 298 14.53 27.32 -5.58
C THR A 298 13.17 27.93 -5.87
N ILE A 299 13.14 29.25 -6.04
CA ILE A 299 11.94 29.99 -6.43
C ILE A 299 11.87 30.03 -7.94
N ASN A 300 10.77 29.58 -8.52
CA ASN A 300 10.59 29.52 -9.96
C ASN A 300 9.16 29.86 -10.36
N GLY A 301 8.99 30.87 -11.19
CA GLY A 301 7.69 31.29 -11.66
C GLY A 301 7.49 32.81 -11.66
N LYS A 302 6.31 33.23 -12.10
CA LYS A 302 5.93 34.64 -12.15
C LYS A 302 5.37 35.08 -10.80
N VAL A 303 5.83 36.24 -10.31
CA VAL A 303 5.33 36.90 -9.09
C VAL A 303 4.99 38.33 -9.46
N GLY A 304 3.72 38.69 -9.49
CA GLY A 304 3.30 39.95 -10.04
C GLY A 304 3.80 40.14 -11.48
N ALA A 305 4.55 41.20 -11.75
CA ALA A 305 5.15 41.43 -13.07
C ALA A 305 6.54 40.80 -13.24
N THR A 306 7.16 40.29 -12.18
CA THR A 306 8.52 39.75 -12.20
C THR A 306 8.51 38.24 -12.40
N THR A 307 9.43 37.71 -13.22
CA THR A 307 9.64 36.26 -13.38
C THR A 307 10.94 35.86 -12.69
N PHE A 308 10.84 34.93 -11.74
CA PHE A 308 11.99 34.25 -11.15
C PHE A 308 12.29 32.98 -11.96
N SER A 309 13.54 32.87 -12.44
CA SER A 309 14.02 31.73 -13.21
C SER A 309 15.01 30.95 -12.35
N ASN A 310 14.52 29.93 -11.64
CA ASN A 310 15.32 29.07 -10.76
C ASN A 310 16.19 29.88 -9.77
N LEU A 311 15.61 30.88 -9.12
CA LEU A 311 16.30 31.67 -8.11
C LEU A 311 16.65 30.78 -6.90
N SER A 312 17.94 30.46 -6.73
CA SER A 312 18.43 29.72 -5.57
C SER A 312 18.69 30.68 -4.42
N ILE A 313 18.03 30.46 -3.28
CA ILE A 313 18.15 31.31 -2.10
C ILE A 313 17.94 30.46 -0.84
N ASP A 314 18.50 30.85 0.27
CA ASP A 314 18.31 30.17 1.52
C ASP A 314 17.07 30.68 2.27
N ALA A 315 16.22 29.77 2.70
CA ALA A 315 15.33 29.96 3.81
C ALA A 315 16.08 29.64 5.11
N PHE A 316 15.85 30.39 6.19
CA PHE A 316 16.51 30.15 7.46
C PHE A 316 15.52 30.21 8.63
N ILE A 317 15.81 29.45 9.69
CA ILE A 317 14.95 29.40 10.87
C ILE A 317 14.98 30.75 11.57
N SER A 318 13.82 31.38 11.72
CA SER A 318 13.63 32.62 12.47
C SER A 318 13.23 32.35 13.93
N GLY A 319 12.58 31.23 14.20
CA GLY A 319 12.22 30.84 15.56
C GLY A 319 11.43 29.54 15.62
N PHE A 320 11.31 29.01 16.84
CA PHE A 320 10.53 27.82 17.15
C PHE A 320 9.34 28.23 18.03
N ASN A 321 8.12 27.73 17.68
CA ASN A 321 6.89 28.04 18.41
C ASN A 321 6.71 29.54 18.67
N HIS A 322 7.07 30.34 17.67
CA HIS A 322 6.99 31.80 17.78
C HIS A 322 5.57 32.22 18.17
N ASN A 323 5.47 33.07 19.21
CA ASN A 323 4.21 33.57 19.73
C ASN A 323 3.13 32.47 19.94
N SER A 324 3.52 31.36 20.56
CA SER A 324 2.71 30.12 20.64
C SER A 324 1.31 30.33 21.23
N ALA A 325 1.14 31.33 22.11
CA ALA A 325 -0.17 31.70 22.66
C ALA A 325 -1.17 32.17 21.60
N LYS A 326 -0.71 32.67 20.46
CA LYS A 326 -1.53 33.15 19.33
C LYS A 326 -1.44 32.25 18.10
N GLU A 327 -0.32 31.61 17.89
CA GLU A 327 -0.01 30.87 16.65
C GLU A 327 0.04 29.35 16.85
N GLY A 328 0.01 28.85 18.10
CA GLY A 328 0.10 27.45 18.46
C GLY A 328 1.55 26.93 18.52
N THR A 329 1.70 25.66 18.91
CA THR A 329 2.98 24.96 19.06
C THR A 329 3.25 23.99 17.91
N GLY A 330 4.43 23.35 17.93
CA GLY A 330 4.87 22.43 16.88
C GLY A 330 5.14 23.16 15.56
N ARG A 331 5.75 24.33 15.63
CA ARG A 331 6.02 25.19 14.47
C ARG A 331 7.50 25.57 14.40
N ILE A 332 8.04 25.51 13.21
CA ILE A 332 9.33 26.09 12.85
C ILE A 332 9.04 27.22 11.86
N HIS A 333 9.41 28.45 12.22
CA HIS A 333 9.20 29.61 11.37
C HIS A 333 10.48 29.89 10.57
N PHE A 334 10.32 30.09 9.29
CA PHE A 334 11.40 30.41 8.38
C PHE A 334 11.27 31.84 7.85
N LEU A 335 12.41 32.48 7.63
CA LEU A 335 12.55 33.66 6.77
C LEU A 335 13.17 33.23 5.45
N ILE A 336 12.62 33.68 4.33
CA ILE A 336 13.16 33.44 3.00
C ILE A 336 14.04 34.66 2.63
N GLY A 337 15.28 34.43 2.33
CA GLY A 337 16.19 35.48 1.93
C GLY A 337 17.49 35.51 2.74
N LYS A 338 18.36 34.49 2.54
CA LYS A 338 19.73 34.52 3.03
C LYS A 338 20.68 34.13 1.90
N LYS A 339 21.81 34.85 1.77
CA LYS A 339 22.85 34.58 0.79
C LYS A 339 24.19 34.98 1.41
N ASN A 340 25.19 34.09 1.32
CA ASN A 340 26.52 34.32 1.91
C ASN A 340 26.44 34.76 3.39
N GLY A 341 25.54 34.15 4.17
CA GLY A 341 25.35 34.44 5.60
C GLY A 341 24.58 35.73 5.91
N LYS A 342 24.27 36.57 4.93
CA LYS A 342 23.56 37.86 5.11
C LYS A 342 22.09 37.73 4.72
N MET A 343 21.20 38.43 5.41
CA MET A 343 19.83 38.61 4.97
C MET A 343 19.79 39.38 3.67
N VAL A 344 19.03 38.90 2.68
CA VAL A 344 18.87 39.57 1.39
C VAL A 344 17.38 39.66 1.04
N GLY A 345 17.00 40.77 0.41
CA GLY A 345 15.65 40.88 -0.17
C GLY A 345 15.50 39.98 -1.38
N LEU A 346 14.33 39.36 -1.56
CA LEU A 346 13.99 38.64 -2.78
C LEU A 346 13.94 39.53 -4.02
N THR A 347 13.65 40.81 -3.81
CA THR A 347 13.62 41.82 -4.85
C THR A 347 14.57 42.93 -4.47
N ASP A 348 15.51 43.21 -5.33
CA ASP A 348 16.32 44.40 -5.31
C ASP A 348 15.97 45.31 -6.51
N SER A 349 16.73 46.37 -6.73
CA SER A 349 16.53 47.26 -7.87
C SER A 349 16.62 46.56 -9.23
N SER A 350 17.22 45.39 -9.29
CA SER A 350 17.32 44.57 -10.51
C SER A 350 16.03 43.81 -10.82
N TYR A 351 15.25 43.44 -9.79
CA TYR A 351 14.01 42.69 -9.92
C TYR A 351 12.74 43.54 -9.73
N GLY A 352 12.85 44.69 -9.09
CA GLY A 352 11.71 45.42 -8.57
C GLY A 352 11.50 46.82 -9.11
N ASN A 353 12.11 47.22 -10.21
CA ASN A 353 12.05 48.58 -10.72
C ASN A 353 10.70 49.00 -11.33
N GLN A 354 9.59 48.50 -10.79
CA GLN A 354 8.26 48.81 -11.29
C GLN A 354 7.47 49.54 -10.19
N THR A 355 7.53 50.86 -10.24
CA THR A 355 6.94 51.73 -9.24
C THR A 355 5.43 51.97 -9.39
N THR A 356 4.82 51.67 -10.55
CA THR A 356 3.49 52.21 -10.88
C THR A 356 2.54 51.22 -11.53
N THR A 357 2.94 49.96 -11.76
CA THR A 357 2.13 48.99 -12.47
C THR A 357 1.55 47.92 -11.54
N SER A 358 0.36 47.40 -11.88
CA SER A 358 -0.20 46.22 -11.26
C SER A 358 0.83 45.07 -11.26
N GLY A 359 1.15 44.54 -10.07
CA GLY A 359 2.18 43.52 -9.90
C GLY A 359 3.55 44.06 -9.42
N ALA A 360 3.69 45.34 -9.16
CA ALA A 360 4.86 45.91 -8.48
C ALA A 360 4.95 45.41 -7.02
N PHE A 361 6.20 45.29 -6.51
CA PHE A 361 6.45 44.89 -5.12
C PHE A 361 6.25 46.09 -4.16
N THR A 362 5.04 46.63 -4.15
CA THR A 362 4.60 47.75 -3.29
C THR A 362 3.63 47.24 -2.23
N MET A 363 3.51 47.93 -1.10
CA MET A 363 2.51 47.57 -0.10
C MET A 363 1.10 47.78 -0.64
N ASN A 364 0.89 48.91 -1.34
CA ASN A 364 -0.36 49.20 -2.05
C ASN A 364 -0.07 49.82 -3.43
N THR A 365 -1.06 49.74 -4.32
CA THR A 365 -1.01 50.33 -5.68
C THR A 365 -1.26 51.84 -5.67
N SER A 366 -1.67 52.38 -4.53
CA SER A 366 -1.86 53.80 -4.26
C SER A 366 -1.17 54.17 -2.95
N ASN A 367 -0.91 55.47 -2.74
CA ASN A 367 -0.23 55.96 -1.54
C ASN A 367 -1.19 56.03 -0.35
N THR A 368 -1.59 54.84 0.17
CA THR A 368 -2.46 54.72 1.34
C THR A 368 -2.09 53.47 2.13
N ASN A 369 -2.21 53.52 3.46
CA ASN A 369 -2.14 52.36 4.34
C ASN A 369 -3.52 51.90 4.83
N SER A 370 -4.59 52.42 4.23
CA SER A 370 -5.98 52.05 4.56
C SER A 370 -6.19 50.54 4.42
N GLY A 371 -6.83 49.96 5.42
CA GLY A 371 -7.05 48.50 5.49
C GLY A 371 -5.82 47.70 5.95
N GLY A 372 -4.71 48.37 6.27
CA GLY A 372 -3.49 47.78 6.83
C GLY A 372 -2.97 46.57 6.06
N TRP A 373 -2.42 45.61 6.78
CA TRP A 373 -1.94 44.35 6.20
C TRP A 373 -3.05 43.51 5.55
N ALA A 374 -4.23 43.45 6.18
CA ALA A 374 -5.31 42.59 5.74
C ALA A 374 -5.74 42.84 4.30
N SER A 375 -5.74 44.09 3.86
CA SER A 375 -6.24 44.51 2.54
C SER A 375 -5.14 44.89 1.55
N CYS A 376 -3.86 44.93 1.97
CA CYS A 376 -2.80 45.46 1.14
C CYS A 376 -2.50 44.57 -0.10
N HIS A 377 -2.07 45.23 -1.17
CA HIS A 377 -1.65 44.60 -2.43
C HIS A 377 -0.54 43.57 -2.21
N MET A 378 0.45 43.90 -1.37
CA MET A 378 1.55 42.99 -1.03
C MET A 378 1.01 41.62 -0.55
N ARG A 379 0.13 41.64 0.44
CA ARG A 379 -0.44 40.38 1.01
C ARG A 379 -1.21 39.59 -0.02
N LYS A 380 -2.11 40.25 -0.75
CA LYS A 380 -3.09 39.59 -1.61
C LYS A 380 -2.53 39.19 -2.97
N THR A 381 -1.83 40.12 -3.63
CA THR A 381 -1.46 39.98 -5.04
C THR A 381 0.00 39.55 -5.21
N VAL A 382 0.92 40.05 -4.38
CA VAL A 382 2.32 39.69 -4.50
C VAL A 382 2.62 38.37 -3.80
N LEU A 383 2.26 38.28 -2.54
CA LEU A 383 2.56 37.09 -1.75
C LEU A 383 1.55 35.94 -1.99
N GLY A 384 0.27 36.28 -2.21
CA GLY A 384 -0.81 35.29 -2.17
C GLY A 384 -0.93 34.66 -0.76
N ALA A 385 -0.70 35.47 0.27
CA ALA A 385 -0.48 35.05 1.65
C ALA A 385 -1.63 34.28 2.27
N ASP A 386 -2.85 34.56 1.85
CA ASP A 386 -4.09 33.95 2.31
C ASP A 386 -4.64 32.86 1.38
N SER A 387 -3.95 32.55 0.28
CA SER A 387 -4.36 31.45 -0.61
C SER A 387 -3.83 30.09 -0.10
N SER A 388 -4.50 29.00 -0.50
CA SER A 388 -4.08 27.66 -0.09
C SER A 388 -2.76 27.25 -0.75
N PRO A 389 -1.76 26.72 -0.02
CA PRO A 389 -0.52 26.19 -0.63
C PRO A 389 -0.75 25.04 -1.61
N SER A 390 -1.83 24.27 -1.46
CA SER A 390 -2.20 23.18 -2.38
C SER A 390 -2.82 23.70 -3.69
N ASN A 391 -3.41 24.92 -3.65
CA ASN A 391 -3.98 25.58 -4.82
C ASN A 391 -3.70 27.10 -4.72
N PRO A 392 -2.43 27.53 -4.86
CA PRO A 392 -2.04 28.91 -4.67
C PRO A 392 -2.56 29.79 -5.82
N THR A 393 -2.85 31.05 -5.48
CA THR A 393 -3.21 32.06 -6.49
C THR A 393 -2.06 32.21 -7.49
N ALA A 394 -2.36 32.12 -8.76
CA ALA A 394 -1.36 32.21 -9.83
C ALA A 394 -0.64 33.58 -9.81
N ASN A 395 0.61 33.61 -10.25
CA ASN A 395 1.47 34.80 -10.29
C ASN A 395 1.74 35.43 -8.91
N THR A 396 1.68 34.62 -7.85
CA THR A 396 2.07 35.02 -6.50
C THR A 396 3.35 34.31 -6.06
N LEU A 397 4.01 34.82 -5.01
CA LEU A 397 5.20 34.17 -4.48
C LEU A 397 4.86 32.77 -3.93
N LEU A 398 3.72 32.60 -3.29
CA LEU A 398 3.29 31.27 -2.81
C LEU A 398 3.23 30.25 -3.95
N ALA A 399 2.76 30.66 -5.14
CA ALA A 399 2.74 29.80 -6.31
C ALA A 399 4.14 29.46 -6.85
N ALA A 400 5.10 30.37 -6.70
CA ALA A 400 6.46 30.23 -7.18
C ALA A 400 7.38 29.44 -6.24
N LEU A 401 6.96 29.15 -4.99
CA LEU A 401 7.68 28.30 -4.05
C LEU A 401 7.68 26.83 -4.47
N PRO A 402 8.71 26.04 -4.10
CA PRO A 402 8.77 24.61 -4.37
C PRO A 402 7.51 23.85 -3.87
N ALA A 403 7.06 22.88 -4.64
CA ALA A 403 5.83 22.14 -4.34
C ALA A 403 5.95 21.31 -3.04
N ASP A 404 7.12 20.73 -2.77
CA ASP A 404 7.40 19.97 -1.55
C ASP A 404 7.42 20.86 -0.30
N LEU A 405 7.89 22.10 -0.43
CA LEU A 405 7.78 23.12 0.62
C LEU A 405 6.32 23.50 0.83
N ARG A 406 5.57 23.85 -0.24
CA ARG A 406 4.16 24.19 -0.14
C ARG A 406 3.31 23.08 0.50
N ALA A 407 3.63 21.81 0.25
CA ALA A 407 2.93 20.66 0.82
C ALA A 407 3.06 20.55 2.36
N VAL A 408 4.00 21.25 2.98
CA VAL A 408 4.24 21.23 4.42
C VAL A 408 3.94 22.54 5.12
N MET A 409 3.56 23.57 4.37
CA MET A 409 3.23 24.89 4.94
C MET A 409 1.92 24.83 5.73
N LYS A 410 1.86 25.58 6.84
CA LYS A 410 0.69 25.76 7.68
C LYS A 410 0.41 27.26 7.84
N SER A 411 -0.86 27.62 7.89
CA SER A 411 -1.23 28.99 8.18
C SER A 411 -0.90 29.37 9.63
N VAL A 412 -0.62 30.64 9.85
CA VAL A 412 -0.53 31.27 11.18
C VAL A 412 -1.54 32.38 11.31
N THR A 413 -1.86 32.72 12.56
CA THR A 413 -2.71 33.86 12.90
C THR A 413 -1.80 35.03 13.27
N LYS A 414 -1.74 36.04 12.39
CA LYS A 414 -0.94 37.26 12.59
C LYS A 414 -1.82 38.44 13.00
N TYR A 415 -1.37 39.17 14.00
CA TYR A 415 -2.07 40.35 14.51
C TYR A 415 -1.31 41.60 14.06
N THR A 416 -2.01 42.55 13.45
CA THR A 416 -1.45 43.80 12.92
C THR A 416 -2.58 44.83 12.87
N ASP A 417 -2.24 46.10 12.83
CA ASP A 417 -3.21 47.16 12.51
C ASP A 417 -3.75 46.94 11.10
N ASN A 418 -5.00 46.54 11.01
CA ASN A 418 -5.72 46.25 9.77
C ASN A 418 -6.70 47.40 9.41
N THR A 419 -6.68 48.49 10.13
CA THR A 419 -7.42 49.72 9.81
C THR A 419 -6.56 50.69 9.02
N GLY A 420 -5.32 50.91 9.43
CA GLY A 420 -4.48 51.97 8.91
C GLY A 420 -5.07 53.37 9.16
N ASN A 421 -4.87 54.32 8.25
CA ASN A 421 -5.45 55.66 8.29
C ASN A 421 -5.14 56.44 9.58
N ALA A 422 -3.88 56.39 10.00
CA ALA A 422 -3.41 57.01 11.24
C ALA A 422 -4.14 56.47 12.50
N SER A 423 -4.53 55.23 12.51
CA SER A 423 -5.17 54.56 13.66
C SER A 423 -4.15 54.13 14.70
N ASN A 424 -4.40 54.42 15.97
CA ASN A 424 -3.58 53.98 17.10
C ASN A 424 -4.47 53.41 18.22
N THR A 425 -5.36 52.48 17.89
CA THR A 425 -6.33 51.90 18.80
C THR A 425 -6.21 50.38 18.89
N ALA A 426 -6.60 49.81 20.02
CA ALA A 426 -6.61 48.35 20.20
C ALA A 426 -7.54 47.64 19.20
N ALA A 427 -8.66 48.25 18.87
CA ALA A 427 -9.66 47.72 17.95
C ALA A 427 -9.12 47.60 16.51
N ALA A 428 -8.15 48.40 16.13
CA ALA A 428 -7.50 48.32 14.81
C ALA A 428 -6.59 47.10 14.65
N VAL A 429 -6.09 46.55 15.77
CA VAL A 429 -5.20 45.36 15.77
C VAL A 429 -6.02 44.10 15.73
N THR A 430 -6.19 43.57 14.54
CA THR A 430 -7.01 42.36 14.26
C THR A 430 -6.18 41.24 13.63
N ALA A 431 -6.76 40.04 13.61
CA ALA A 431 -6.10 38.85 13.11
C ALA A 431 -6.23 38.70 11.58
N THR A 432 -5.15 38.25 10.95
CA THR A 432 -5.19 37.65 9.61
C THR A 432 -4.67 36.21 9.67
N THR A 433 -5.16 35.35 8.78
CA THR A 433 -4.63 34.00 8.60
C THR A 433 -3.78 33.98 7.36
N ASP A 434 -2.49 33.67 7.49
CA ASP A 434 -1.51 33.81 6.44
C ASP A 434 -0.59 32.58 6.35
N TYR A 435 -0.23 32.18 5.13
CA TYR A 435 0.85 31.23 4.85
C TYR A 435 2.18 31.90 4.59
N LEU A 436 2.16 33.14 4.12
CA LEU A 436 3.31 34.02 3.95
C LEU A 436 2.99 35.39 4.56
N TRP A 437 3.97 36.03 5.17
CA TRP A 437 3.79 37.36 5.74
C TRP A 437 5.10 38.16 5.76
N LEU A 438 5.00 39.48 5.81
CA LEU A 438 6.11 40.35 6.18
C LEU A 438 6.20 40.46 7.70
N LEU A 439 7.40 40.66 8.23
CA LEU A 439 7.58 40.86 9.65
C LEU A 439 6.99 42.22 10.10
N ALA A 440 6.43 42.26 11.29
CA ALA A 440 6.03 43.51 11.95
C ALA A 440 7.24 44.19 12.60
N GLU A 441 7.12 45.48 12.88
CA GLU A 441 8.17 46.24 13.58
C GLU A 441 8.58 45.55 14.89
N PHE A 442 7.61 45.18 15.73
CA PHE A 442 7.88 44.53 17.01
C PHE A 442 8.53 43.16 16.86
N GLU A 443 8.17 42.41 15.84
CA GLU A 443 8.73 41.05 15.58
C GLU A 443 10.24 41.11 15.23
N ILE A 444 10.70 42.24 14.68
CA ILE A 444 12.13 42.48 14.38
C ILE A 444 12.81 43.17 15.53
N GLN A 445 12.24 44.30 16.00
CA GLN A 445 12.92 45.22 16.91
C GLN A 445 12.81 44.80 18.38
N GLY A 446 11.75 44.04 18.76
CA GLY A 446 11.40 43.78 20.15
C GLY A 446 10.84 45.01 20.88
N THR A 447 10.75 46.10 20.17
CA THR A 447 10.20 47.41 20.62
C THR A 447 9.34 47.98 19.48
N ARG A 448 8.58 49.00 19.76
CA ARG A 448 7.74 49.70 18.80
C ARG A 448 8.06 51.20 18.81
N SER A 449 8.23 51.78 17.64
CA SER A 449 8.41 53.23 17.46
C SER A 449 7.32 53.84 16.57
N TYR A 450 6.93 53.12 15.52
CA TYR A 450 6.07 53.62 14.44
C TYR A 450 4.76 52.84 14.26
N ALA A 451 4.73 51.53 14.61
CA ALA A 451 3.53 50.72 14.54
C ALA A 451 2.49 51.13 15.58
N ASN A 452 1.23 50.74 15.37
CA ASN A 452 0.16 50.89 16.37
C ASN A 452 0.62 50.31 17.72
N GLN A 453 0.45 51.09 18.81
CA GLN A 453 0.98 50.76 20.13
C GLN A 453 0.44 49.44 20.67
N TYR A 454 -0.73 48.98 20.23
CA TYR A 454 -1.37 47.74 20.71
C TYR A 454 -0.89 46.49 19.96
N GLU A 455 -0.13 46.63 18.85
CA GLU A 455 0.43 45.46 18.16
C GLU A 455 1.35 44.65 19.06
N GLN A 456 2.17 45.29 19.91
CA GLN A 456 3.09 44.66 20.84
C GLN A 456 2.39 43.68 21.81
N ASN A 457 1.08 43.87 22.12
CA ASN A 457 0.33 43.03 23.02
C ASN A 457 -0.04 41.66 22.38
N SER A 458 0.09 41.54 21.07
CA SER A 458 -0.28 40.34 20.30
C SER A 458 0.87 39.80 19.44
N GLN A 459 2.07 40.33 19.62
CA GLN A 459 3.28 39.96 18.86
C GLN A 459 4.42 39.60 19.81
N ALA A 460 5.38 38.83 19.30
CA ALA A 460 6.64 38.53 19.98
C ALA A 460 7.81 38.82 19.05
N GLN A 461 8.99 39.16 19.59
CA GLN A 461 10.21 39.26 18.80
C GLN A 461 10.68 37.86 18.39
N TYR A 462 11.07 37.66 17.13
CA TYR A 462 11.59 36.37 16.66
C TYR A 462 12.92 36.03 17.33
N ASP A 463 13.13 34.74 17.63
CA ASP A 463 14.32 34.23 18.31
C ASP A 463 15.60 34.63 17.61
N TYR A 464 15.61 34.64 16.28
CA TYR A 464 16.75 35.09 15.46
C TYR A 464 17.21 36.50 15.82
N PHE A 465 16.28 37.46 15.90
CA PHE A 465 16.61 38.86 16.24
C PHE A 465 16.83 39.04 17.74
N LYS A 466 16.14 38.32 18.57
CA LYS A 466 16.31 38.30 20.03
C LYS A 466 17.72 37.82 20.43
N ALA A 467 18.32 36.93 19.64
CA ALA A 467 19.69 36.45 19.81
C ALA A 467 20.76 37.48 19.38
N GLY A 468 20.37 38.70 18.94
CA GLY A 468 21.28 39.75 18.52
C GLY A 468 21.77 39.70 17.07
N ASN A 469 21.17 38.81 16.25
CA ASN A 469 21.53 38.75 14.83
C ASN A 469 21.15 40.04 14.10
N SER A 470 21.86 40.30 13.01
CA SER A 470 21.69 41.52 12.20
C SER A 470 20.25 41.63 11.68
N LYS A 471 19.71 42.83 11.77
CA LYS A 471 18.41 43.23 11.21
C LYS A 471 18.56 43.85 9.81
N ILE A 472 19.78 44.02 9.33
CA ILE A 472 20.10 44.68 8.05
C ILE A 472 19.87 43.71 6.92
N ALA A 473 19.12 44.15 5.92
CA ALA A 473 18.96 43.47 4.65
C ALA A 473 19.90 44.01 3.59
N TYR A 474 20.27 43.16 2.65
CA TYR A 474 21.17 43.51 1.54
C TYR A 474 20.50 43.22 0.20
N LYS A 475 21.03 43.78 -0.88
CA LYS A 475 20.62 43.42 -2.24
C LYS A 475 21.01 41.99 -2.54
N TYR A 476 20.15 41.27 -3.23
CA TYR A 476 20.41 39.86 -3.62
C TYR A 476 21.65 39.77 -4.54
N ASN A 477 21.76 40.67 -5.53
CA ASN A 477 22.89 40.67 -6.48
C ASN A 477 24.14 41.37 -5.97
N ASP A 478 24.02 42.14 -4.88
CA ASP A 478 25.14 42.86 -4.27
C ASP A 478 24.99 42.85 -2.74
N VAL A 479 25.49 41.79 -2.12
CA VAL A 479 25.44 41.61 -0.65
C VAL A 479 26.34 42.55 0.13
N SER A 480 27.00 43.54 -0.52
CA SER A 480 27.72 44.62 0.11
C SER A 480 26.85 45.89 0.31
N THR A 481 25.79 46.02 -0.49
CA THR A 481 24.88 47.18 -0.42
C THR A 481 23.69 46.85 0.49
N ALA A 482 23.66 47.50 1.66
CA ALA A 482 22.51 47.44 2.57
C ALA A 482 21.30 48.17 1.98
N VAL A 483 20.12 47.62 2.25
CA VAL A 483 18.84 48.14 1.79
C VAL A 483 17.80 48.12 2.90
N TRP A 484 16.79 48.94 2.80
CA TRP A 484 15.66 48.90 3.71
C TRP A 484 14.67 47.78 3.32
N SER A 485 14.04 47.16 4.33
CA SER A 485 13.07 46.09 4.14
C SER A 485 11.71 46.46 4.71
N ARG A 486 10.64 46.14 3.99
CA ARG A 486 9.27 46.39 4.42
C ARG A 486 8.81 45.49 5.55
N GLY A 487 8.05 46.11 6.46
CA GLY A 487 7.22 45.43 7.43
C GLY A 487 5.73 45.52 7.09
N ARG A 488 4.94 44.71 7.75
CA ARG A 488 3.46 44.69 7.58
C ARG A 488 2.71 45.72 8.41
N SER A 489 3.36 46.34 9.40
CA SER A 489 2.71 47.32 10.30
C SER A 489 2.45 48.62 9.59
N ALA A 490 1.21 49.10 9.62
CA ALA A 490 0.86 50.44 9.20
C ALA A 490 1.41 51.48 10.20
N TYR A 491 1.83 52.62 9.71
CA TYR A 491 2.29 53.73 10.58
C TYR A 491 1.07 54.38 11.29
N TYR A 492 1.18 54.52 12.59
CA TYR A 492 0.08 54.97 13.44
C TYR A 492 -0.26 56.46 13.32
N ASP A 493 0.64 57.29 12.76
CA ASP A 493 0.50 58.75 12.74
C ASP A 493 0.32 59.31 11.31
N ALA A 494 0.28 58.49 10.30
CA ALA A 494 -0.01 58.91 8.93
C ALA A 494 -0.67 57.79 8.10
N ASN A 495 -1.53 58.22 7.17
CA ASN A 495 -2.30 57.33 6.32
C ASN A 495 -1.60 56.89 5.02
N PHE A 496 -0.30 57.20 4.87
CA PHE A 496 0.48 56.94 3.65
C PHE A 496 1.60 55.95 3.86
N TYR A 497 1.95 55.57 5.09
CA TYR A 497 3.19 54.87 5.41
C TYR A 497 2.94 53.49 6.03
N PHE A 498 3.88 52.57 5.71
CA PHE A 498 4.09 51.33 6.45
C PHE A 498 5.48 51.38 7.11
N CYS A 499 5.65 50.62 8.20
CA CYS A 499 6.94 50.48 8.86
C CYS A 499 7.94 49.73 7.96
N TYR A 500 9.22 50.04 8.15
CA TYR A 500 10.34 49.32 7.50
C TYR A 500 11.52 49.19 8.46
N THR A 501 12.51 48.36 8.07
CA THR A 501 13.82 48.31 8.72
C THR A 501 14.84 48.97 7.82
N GLY A 502 15.60 49.92 8.36
CA GLY A 502 16.56 50.72 7.64
C GLY A 502 17.86 50.01 7.27
N THR A 503 18.70 50.69 6.52
CA THR A 503 20.02 50.18 6.12
C THR A 503 21.01 50.04 7.28
N ASP A 504 20.71 50.61 8.41
CA ASP A 504 21.42 50.50 9.70
C ASP A 504 20.74 49.52 10.67
N GLY A 505 19.64 48.88 10.26
CA GLY A 505 18.84 47.97 11.09
C GLY A 505 17.83 48.68 12.00
N SER A 506 17.73 50.01 11.97
CA SER A 506 16.76 50.77 12.76
C SER A 506 15.34 50.70 12.17
N ALA A 507 14.32 50.96 12.99
CA ALA A 507 12.95 51.11 12.51
C ALA A 507 12.78 52.46 11.80
N GLY A 508 11.86 52.50 10.83
CA GLY A 508 11.47 53.72 10.12
C GLY A 508 10.13 53.54 9.41
N THR A 509 9.72 54.57 8.66
CA THR A 509 8.47 54.55 7.89
C THR A 509 8.71 55.01 6.45
N TYR A 510 7.96 54.41 5.51
CA TYR A 510 8.03 54.79 4.10
C TYR A 510 6.69 54.63 3.41
N THR A 511 6.50 55.34 2.30
CA THR A 511 5.21 55.42 1.58
C THR A 511 4.71 54.04 1.14
N ALA A 512 3.43 53.80 1.24
CA ALA A 512 2.78 52.53 0.84
C ALA A 512 3.00 52.18 -0.63
N TYR A 513 3.19 53.18 -1.46
CA TYR A 513 3.44 53.10 -2.88
C TYR A 513 4.90 52.87 -3.26
N GLY A 514 5.82 53.05 -2.32
CA GLY A 514 7.26 52.83 -2.56
C GLY A 514 7.56 51.33 -2.71
N LEU A 515 8.59 51.02 -3.52
CA LEU A 515 9.08 49.64 -3.72
C LEU A 515 9.47 48.99 -2.40
N SER A 516 9.18 47.73 -2.28
CA SER A 516 9.49 46.92 -1.13
C SER A 516 10.55 45.87 -1.46
N LEU A 517 11.56 45.76 -0.65
CA LEU A 517 12.41 44.59 -0.55
C LEU A 517 11.74 43.61 0.42
N ILE A 518 11.57 42.37 -0.01
CA ILE A 518 10.71 41.42 0.69
C ILE A 518 11.56 40.44 1.45
N HIS A 519 11.41 40.40 2.77
CA HIS A 519 11.76 39.30 3.64
C HIS A 519 10.47 38.62 4.08
N ILE A 520 10.33 37.32 3.79
CA ILE A 520 9.08 36.59 3.96
C ILE A 520 9.28 35.50 4.96
N SER A 521 8.32 35.37 5.87
CA SER A 521 8.27 34.30 6.86
C SER A 521 7.23 33.26 6.45
N GLU A 522 7.54 32.00 6.74
CA GLU A 522 6.60 30.89 6.59
C GLU A 522 6.70 29.90 7.75
N PRO A 523 5.62 29.23 8.16
CA PRO A 523 5.64 28.12 9.10
C PRO A 523 5.45 26.77 8.44
N THR A 524 6.04 25.71 9.03
CA THR A 524 5.83 24.34 8.62
C THR A 524 5.05 23.56 9.68
N ARG A 525 3.82 23.12 9.38
CA ARG A 525 3.05 22.08 10.08
C ARG A 525 1.87 21.61 9.24
N LEU A 526 1.52 20.30 9.34
CA LEU A 526 0.29 19.71 8.80
C LEU A 526 -0.63 19.27 9.94
N ASP A 527 -1.91 19.64 9.89
CA ASP A 527 -2.94 18.91 10.62
C ASP A 527 -3.47 17.80 9.69
N VAL A 528 -3.37 16.56 10.15
CA VAL A 528 -4.12 15.46 9.57
C VAL A 528 -5.50 15.50 10.21
N ILE A 529 -6.53 15.81 9.42
CA ILE A 529 -7.90 15.49 9.83
C ILE A 529 -8.05 13.99 9.62
N SER A 530 -8.33 13.29 10.70
CA SER A 530 -8.66 11.85 10.75
C SER A 530 -9.95 11.57 9.99
#